data_ecb5ac6117cde6faa4d95b3e26f26bf2
#
_entry.id   ecb5ac6117cde6faa4d95b3e26f26bf2
#
_cell.length_a   1.000
_cell.length_b   1.000
_cell.length_c   1.000
_cell.angle_alpha   90.00
_cell.angle_beta   90.00
_cell.angle_gamma   90.00
#
_symmetry.space_group_name_H-M   'P 1'
#
loop_
_entity.id
_entity.type
_entity.pdbx_description
1 polymer ?
#
loop_
_entity_poly.entity_id
_entity_poly.type
_entity_poly.pdbx_seq_one_letter_code
_entity_poly.pdbx_strand_id
1 'polypeptide(L)'
;DDGSKDKTIDIIKEYQKKSEKIFLTEGKNIGFINSFFELLKLSNNADYYAYCDQDDVWMEDKIERAVNFLEKSDSNKPVLYFSNSDYYDGDMNFLATAEKNKIYNFRNSLVECVTQGMTMVINNKAREIIINNRPTTCLYHDWWTYMMCSGFGEIIYDNKSLVKYRRHNKSVTVEGRSKIELF
;
A
#
# COMPACT_ATOMS: atom_id res chain seq x y z
N ASP A 1 -1.57 7.49 13.09
CA ASP A 1 -2.84 7.08 13.69
C ASP A 1 -3.94 8.07 13.33
N ASP A 2 -5.13 7.62 12.99
CA ASP A 2 -6.24 8.49 12.57
C ASP A 2 -7.32 8.63 13.67
N GLY A 3 -6.90 8.75 14.92
CA GLY A 3 -7.79 9.03 16.05
C GLY A 3 -8.28 7.78 16.78
N SER A 4 -7.42 6.79 16.97
CA SER A 4 -7.69 5.62 17.81
C SER A 4 -8.05 6.02 19.22
N LYS A 5 -9.04 5.32 19.81
CA LYS A 5 -9.53 5.57 21.17
C LYS A 5 -9.10 4.49 22.16
N ASP A 6 -8.32 3.54 21.71
CA ASP A 6 -7.73 2.46 22.51
C ASP A 6 -6.26 2.77 22.84
N LYS A 7 -5.49 1.76 23.19
CA LYS A 7 -4.07 1.91 23.55
C LYS A 7 -3.12 2.04 22.37
N THR A 8 -3.59 2.17 21.12
CA THR A 8 -2.75 2.20 19.92
C THR A 8 -1.70 3.31 19.99
N ILE A 9 -2.09 4.54 20.35
CA ILE A 9 -1.18 5.68 20.46
C ILE A 9 -0.10 5.43 21.54
N ASP A 10 -0.50 4.89 22.67
CA ASP A 10 0.44 4.60 23.78
C ASP A 10 1.48 3.56 23.35
N ILE A 11 1.03 2.51 22.68
CA ILE A 11 1.91 1.47 22.12
C ILE A 11 2.91 2.08 21.12
N ILE A 12 2.46 2.92 20.20
CA ILE A 12 3.36 3.58 19.23
C ILE A 12 4.37 4.45 19.97
N LYS A 13 3.96 5.24 20.98
CA LYS A 13 4.86 6.08 21.79
C LYS A 13 5.91 5.26 22.55
N GLU A 14 5.57 4.05 22.97
CA GLU A 14 6.56 3.14 23.56
C GLU A 14 7.60 2.64 22.56
N TYR A 15 7.19 2.35 21.33
CA TYR A 15 8.11 2.00 20.26
C TYR A 15 8.99 3.17 19.82
N GLN A 16 8.48 4.39 19.80
CA GLN A 16 9.26 5.60 19.54
C GLN A 16 10.44 5.77 20.53
N LYS A 17 10.26 5.38 21.81
CA LYS A 17 11.34 5.39 22.79
C LYS A 17 12.47 4.40 22.47
N LYS A 18 12.18 3.36 21.69
CA LYS A 18 13.12 2.30 21.29
C LYS A 18 13.81 2.58 19.96
N SER A 19 13.24 3.46 19.12
CA SER A 19 13.76 3.76 17.79
C SER A 19 13.42 5.17 17.34
N GLU A 20 14.43 5.97 17.03
CA GLU A 20 14.28 7.31 16.44
C GLU A 20 13.74 7.29 15.00
N LYS A 21 13.60 6.10 14.40
CA LYS A 21 13.05 5.93 13.05
C LYS A 21 11.52 5.85 13.03
N ILE A 22 10.88 5.86 14.18
CA ILE A 22 9.42 5.77 14.30
C ILE A 22 8.86 7.16 14.56
N PHE A 23 8.03 7.66 13.64
CA PHE A 23 7.34 8.94 13.74
C PHE A 23 5.84 8.71 13.90
N LEU A 24 5.21 9.38 14.85
CA LEU A 24 3.77 9.34 15.06
C LEU A 24 3.15 10.65 14.59
N THR A 25 2.14 10.56 13.75
CA THR A 25 1.23 11.65 13.42
C THR A 25 -0.15 11.29 13.97
N GLU A 26 -0.68 12.12 14.86
CA GLU A 26 -2.02 11.96 15.42
C GLU A 26 -3.03 12.70 14.51
N GLY A 27 -3.86 11.94 13.79
CA GLY A 27 -4.87 12.43 12.86
C GLY A 27 -6.19 12.83 13.57
N LYS A 28 -7.14 13.33 12.76
CA LYS A 28 -8.43 13.83 13.23
C LYS A 28 -9.60 12.94 12.79
N ASN A 29 -9.35 11.65 12.54
CA ASN A 29 -10.32 10.70 12.01
C ASN A 29 -10.88 11.15 10.65
N ILE A 30 -9.97 11.36 9.71
CA ILE A 30 -10.26 11.75 8.32
C ILE A 30 -10.54 10.57 7.40
N GLY A 31 -10.46 9.35 7.95
CA GLY A 31 -10.65 8.08 7.26
C GLY A 31 -9.36 7.55 6.62
N PHE A 32 -9.25 6.22 6.54
CA PHE A 32 -8.00 5.53 6.18
C PHE A 32 -7.41 5.99 4.84
N ILE A 33 -8.23 6.21 3.80
CA ILE A 33 -7.76 6.67 2.49
C ILE A 33 -7.02 8.01 2.61
N ASN A 34 -7.65 8.97 3.29
CA ASN A 34 -7.07 10.30 3.49
C ASN A 34 -5.82 10.23 4.37
N SER A 35 -5.82 9.35 5.37
CA SER A 35 -4.67 9.15 6.27
C SER A 35 -3.45 8.62 5.52
N PHE A 36 -3.61 7.68 4.57
CA PHE A 36 -2.50 7.24 3.73
C PHE A 36 -1.93 8.36 2.87
N PHE A 37 -2.78 9.20 2.25
CA PHE A 37 -2.30 10.37 1.48
C PHE A 37 -1.60 11.40 2.36
N GLU A 38 -2.14 11.70 3.54
CA GLU A 38 -1.49 12.63 4.48
C GLU A 38 -0.16 12.08 4.98
N LEU A 39 -0.07 10.81 5.33
CA LEU A 39 1.19 10.18 5.72
C LEU A 39 2.22 10.21 4.59
N LEU A 40 1.82 9.91 3.36
CA LEU A 40 2.71 9.99 2.22
C LEU A 40 3.21 11.43 1.98
N LYS A 41 2.37 12.43 2.20
CA LYS A 41 2.73 13.85 2.11
C LYS A 41 3.69 14.27 3.22
N LEU A 42 3.43 13.83 4.45
CA LEU A 42 4.21 14.18 5.65
C LEU A 42 5.51 13.37 5.77
N SER A 43 5.65 12.27 5.01
CA SER A 43 6.85 11.43 5.08
C SER A 43 8.11 12.21 4.71
N ASN A 44 9.19 11.89 5.42
CA ASN A 44 10.51 12.47 5.14
C ASN A 44 10.94 12.18 3.69
N ASN A 45 11.85 13.00 3.17
CA ASN A 45 12.41 12.73 1.86
C ASN A 45 13.21 11.42 1.87
N ALA A 46 12.89 10.53 0.96
CA ALA A 46 13.49 9.21 0.80
C ALA A 46 13.50 8.82 -0.68
N ASP A 47 14.30 7.83 -1.04
CA ASP A 47 14.34 7.31 -2.40
C ASP A 47 13.09 6.48 -2.71
N TYR A 48 12.59 5.74 -1.71
CA TYR A 48 11.46 4.83 -1.84
C TYR A 48 10.47 4.96 -0.68
N TYR A 49 9.20 4.66 -0.96
CA TYR A 49 8.09 4.71 0.00
C TYR A 49 7.26 3.44 -0.13
N ALA A 50 6.80 2.89 0.99
CA ALA A 50 5.94 1.71 1.03
C ALA A 50 4.73 1.96 1.91
N TYR A 51 3.56 1.47 1.50
CA TYR A 51 2.39 1.41 2.37
C TYR A 51 2.46 0.17 3.26
N CYS A 52 2.03 0.31 4.49
CA CYS A 52 2.00 -0.79 5.45
C CYS A 52 0.69 -0.74 6.25
N ASP A 53 -0.07 -1.81 6.16
CA ASP A 53 -1.24 -2.00 7.00
C ASP A 53 -0.81 -2.58 8.37
N GLN A 54 -1.53 -2.26 9.43
CA GLN A 54 -1.14 -2.57 10.81
C GLN A 54 -1.34 -4.04 11.20
N ASP A 55 -2.07 -4.79 10.39
CA ASP A 55 -2.47 -6.18 10.65
C ASP A 55 -1.81 -7.21 9.73
N ASP A 56 -1.00 -6.74 8.78
CA ASP A 56 -0.27 -7.59 7.84
C ASP A 56 1.16 -7.90 8.30
N VAL A 57 1.74 -8.97 7.76
CA VAL A 57 3.13 -9.33 8.04
C VAL A 57 3.95 -9.33 6.75
N TRP A 58 4.99 -8.49 6.72
CA TRP A 58 5.95 -8.47 5.62
C TRP A 58 6.98 -9.59 5.76
N MET A 59 7.34 -10.19 4.63
CA MET A 59 8.50 -11.10 4.57
C MET A 59 9.78 -10.28 4.73
N GLU A 60 10.80 -10.88 5.33
CA GLU A 60 12.06 -10.21 5.68
C GLU A 60 12.76 -9.57 4.48
N ASP A 61 12.68 -10.20 3.31
CA ASP A 61 13.32 -9.75 2.08
C ASP A 61 12.45 -8.81 1.20
N LYS A 62 11.25 -8.40 1.68
CA LYS A 62 10.30 -7.60 0.88
C LYS A 62 10.91 -6.29 0.39
N ILE A 63 11.52 -5.52 1.28
CA ILE A 63 12.04 -4.18 0.94
C ILE A 63 13.33 -4.30 0.11
N GLU A 64 14.26 -5.17 0.50
CA GLU A 64 15.48 -5.42 -0.27
C GLU A 64 15.13 -5.80 -1.72
N ARG A 65 14.20 -6.70 -1.88
CA ARG A 65 13.78 -7.19 -3.19
C ARG A 65 13.13 -6.09 -4.03
N ALA A 66 12.24 -5.29 -3.43
CA ALA A 66 11.62 -4.14 -4.10
C ALA A 66 12.66 -3.11 -4.56
N VAL A 67 13.61 -2.75 -3.70
CA VAL A 67 14.70 -1.81 -4.02
C VAL A 67 15.54 -2.35 -5.18
N ASN A 68 15.93 -3.62 -5.17
CA ASN A 68 16.69 -4.25 -6.27
C ASN A 68 15.98 -4.19 -7.64
N PHE A 69 14.64 -4.17 -7.67
CA PHE A 69 13.88 -3.95 -8.91
C PHE A 69 13.84 -2.47 -9.30
N LEU A 70 13.57 -1.59 -8.32
CA LEU A 70 13.42 -0.16 -8.54
C LEU A 70 14.73 0.51 -8.97
N GLU A 71 15.88 0.06 -8.47
CA GLU A 71 17.21 0.55 -8.90
C GLU A 71 17.54 0.28 -10.37
N LYS A 72 16.87 -0.67 -11.00
CA LYS A 72 17.04 -1.00 -12.42
C LYS A 72 16.09 -0.24 -13.34
N SER A 73 15.15 0.51 -12.77
CA SER A 73 14.16 1.29 -13.50
C SER A 73 14.64 2.73 -13.75
N ASP A 74 13.92 3.47 -14.59
CA ASP A 74 14.20 4.88 -14.84
C ASP A 74 13.75 5.75 -13.65
N SER A 75 14.69 6.21 -12.85
CA SER A 75 14.45 7.04 -11.67
C SER A 75 13.80 8.40 -11.98
N ASN A 76 13.78 8.84 -13.24
CA ASN A 76 13.14 10.09 -13.68
C ASN A 76 11.64 9.93 -13.92
N LYS A 77 11.11 8.72 -13.92
CA LYS A 77 9.70 8.41 -14.08
C LYS A 77 9.07 7.94 -12.77
N PRO A 78 7.75 8.12 -12.60
CA PRO A 78 7.02 7.45 -11.53
C PRO A 78 7.12 5.93 -11.69
N VAL A 79 7.59 5.22 -10.68
CA VAL A 79 7.69 3.77 -10.71
C VAL A 79 6.97 3.17 -9.51
N LEU A 80 6.12 2.21 -9.78
CA LEU A 80 5.45 1.36 -8.80
C LEU A 80 5.94 -0.07 -8.94
N TYR A 81 6.61 -0.57 -7.92
CA TYR A 81 6.81 -2.00 -7.69
C TYR A 81 5.68 -2.53 -6.80
N PHE A 82 5.17 -3.73 -7.09
CA PHE A 82 4.32 -4.47 -6.16
C PHE A 82 4.57 -5.97 -6.26
N SER A 83 4.45 -6.64 -5.11
CA SER A 83 4.61 -8.09 -5.02
C SER A 83 3.28 -8.82 -5.01
N ASN A 84 3.35 -10.14 -5.07
CA ASN A 84 2.21 -10.98 -4.71
C ASN A 84 2.03 -11.01 -3.19
N SER A 85 0.90 -11.56 -2.74
CA SER A 85 0.56 -11.78 -1.33
C SER A 85 -0.07 -13.15 -1.12
N ASP A 86 0.08 -13.66 0.09
CA ASP A 86 -0.64 -14.85 0.54
C ASP A 86 -1.72 -14.45 1.56
N TYR A 87 -2.91 -15.03 1.42
CA TYR A 87 -4.02 -14.82 2.34
C TYR A 87 -3.91 -15.73 3.56
N TYR A 88 -4.13 -15.14 4.72
CA TYR A 88 -4.15 -15.79 6.01
C TYR A 88 -5.45 -15.45 6.75
N ASP A 89 -5.94 -16.34 7.61
CA ASP A 89 -7.05 -16.03 8.51
C ASP A 89 -6.61 -15.17 9.71
N GLY A 90 -7.56 -14.85 10.62
CA GLY A 90 -7.27 -14.04 11.81
C GLY A 90 -6.21 -14.66 12.73
N ASP A 91 -6.08 -15.98 12.75
CA ASP A 91 -5.13 -16.77 13.55
C ASP A 91 -3.81 -17.04 12.81
N MET A 92 -3.64 -16.45 11.62
CA MET A 92 -2.46 -16.61 10.76
C MET A 92 -2.27 -18.01 10.20
N ASN A 93 -3.35 -18.75 9.94
CA ASN A 93 -3.31 -19.96 9.14
C ASN A 93 -3.39 -19.59 7.65
N PHE A 94 -2.56 -20.23 6.82
CA PHE A 94 -2.56 -20.01 5.38
C PHE A 94 -3.88 -20.44 4.74
N LEU A 95 -4.43 -19.61 3.88
CA LEU A 95 -5.66 -19.88 3.14
C LEU A 95 -5.40 -20.11 1.65
N ALA A 96 -4.74 -19.18 0.99
CA ALA A 96 -4.48 -19.23 -0.45
C ALA A 96 -3.40 -18.23 -0.84
N THR A 97 -2.78 -18.43 -2.00
CA THR A 97 -1.97 -17.41 -2.67
C THR A 97 -2.89 -16.54 -3.55
N ALA A 98 -2.70 -15.22 -3.52
CA ALA A 98 -3.49 -14.32 -4.33
C ALA A 98 -3.27 -14.59 -5.83
N GLU A 99 -4.36 -14.81 -6.56
CA GLU A 99 -4.30 -14.83 -8.02
C GLU A 99 -4.17 -13.41 -8.55
N LYS A 100 -3.19 -13.18 -9.42
CA LYS A 100 -2.96 -11.86 -10.02
C LYS A 100 -3.26 -11.87 -11.50
N ASN A 101 -3.87 -10.80 -11.96
CA ASN A 101 -4.02 -10.52 -13.37
C ASN A 101 -2.63 -10.41 -14.03
N LYS A 102 -2.53 -10.76 -15.31
CA LYS A 102 -1.28 -10.66 -16.08
C LYS A 102 -1.13 -9.33 -16.83
N ILE A 103 -2.14 -8.47 -16.77
CA ILE A 103 -2.17 -7.19 -17.47
C ILE A 103 -2.08 -6.05 -16.48
N TYR A 104 -0.94 -5.37 -16.48
CA TYR A 104 -0.64 -4.25 -15.59
C TYR A 104 -0.35 -3.00 -16.42
N ASN A 105 -1.38 -2.24 -16.78
CA ASN A 105 -1.23 -1.03 -17.57
C ASN A 105 -2.34 -0.02 -17.26
N PHE A 106 -2.25 1.18 -17.84
CA PHE A 106 -3.20 2.25 -17.60
C PHE A 106 -4.65 1.88 -17.96
N ARG A 107 -4.87 1.15 -19.07
CA ARG A 107 -6.24 0.75 -19.45
C ARG A 107 -6.88 -0.16 -18.42
N ASN A 108 -6.09 -1.09 -17.86
CA ASN A 108 -6.56 -1.96 -16.78
C ASN A 108 -6.87 -1.15 -15.52
N SER A 109 -6.02 -0.16 -15.17
CA SER A 109 -6.21 0.66 -13.97
C SER A 109 -7.49 1.51 -13.98
N LEU A 110 -8.09 1.75 -15.15
CA LEU A 110 -9.36 2.48 -15.26
C LEU A 110 -10.58 1.67 -14.82
N VAL A 111 -10.44 0.34 -14.76
CA VAL A 111 -11.57 -0.57 -14.49
C VAL A 111 -11.34 -1.50 -13.30
N GLU A 112 -10.09 -1.71 -12.90
CA GLU A 112 -9.75 -2.67 -11.86
C GLU A 112 -8.50 -2.24 -11.09
N CYS A 113 -8.54 -2.39 -9.76
CA CYS A 113 -7.35 -2.33 -8.92
C CYS A 113 -6.76 -3.73 -8.76
N VAL A 114 -5.67 -4.01 -9.45
CA VAL A 114 -4.98 -5.31 -9.39
C VAL A 114 -3.88 -5.36 -8.33
N THR A 115 -3.65 -4.24 -7.67
CA THR A 115 -2.61 -4.08 -6.64
C THR A 115 -3.23 -4.00 -5.25
N GLN A 116 -2.44 -4.22 -4.23
CA GLN A 116 -2.84 -4.08 -2.83
C GLN A 116 -1.83 -3.17 -2.15
N GLY A 117 -2.28 -2.17 -1.41
CA GLY A 117 -1.44 -1.12 -0.81
C GLY A 117 -0.23 -1.67 -0.09
N MET A 118 -0.43 -2.65 0.81
CA MET A 118 0.64 -3.26 1.60
C MET A 118 1.70 -4.02 0.77
N THR A 119 1.44 -4.30 -0.51
CA THR A 119 2.44 -4.93 -1.41
C THR A 119 3.29 -3.92 -2.16
N MET A 120 2.90 -2.65 -2.18
CA MET A 120 3.50 -1.58 -2.98
C MET A 120 4.78 -1.02 -2.39
N VAL A 121 5.73 -0.70 -3.28
CA VAL A 121 6.86 0.21 -3.03
C VAL A 121 6.98 1.14 -4.23
N ILE A 122 7.10 2.44 -3.98
CA ILE A 122 7.16 3.47 -5.01
C ILE A 122 8.42 4.31 -4.88
N ASN A 123 8.90 4.88 -5.99
CA ASN A 123 10.00 5.83 -5.96
C ASN A 123 9.51 7.28 -5.63
N ASN A 124 10.44 8.20 -5.44
CA ASN A 124 10.11 9.58 -5.11
C ASN A 124 9.31 10.28 -6.23
N LYS A 125 9.54 9.96 -7.50
CA LYS A 125 8.75 10.52 -8.62
C LYS A 125 7.28 10.09 -8.58
N ALA A 126 7.01 8.85 -8.19
CA ALA A 126 5.65 8.38 -7.96
C ALA A 126 5.00 9.10 -6.77
N ARG A 127 5.73 9.28 -5.65
CA ARG A 127 5.24 10.08 -4.53
C ARG A 127 4.86 11.50 -4.95
N GLU A 128 5.73 12.20 -5.69
CA GLU A 128 5.50 13.57 -6.15
C GLU A 128 4.20 13.66 -6.98
N ILE A 129 4.02 12.78 -7.97
CA ILE A 129 2.84 12.83 -8.83
C ILE A 129 1.55 12.49 -8.07
N ILE A 130 1.60 11.54 -7.13
CA ILE A 130 0.44 11.14 -6.31
C ILE A 130 -0.01 12.30 -5.42
N ILE A 131 0.93 12.97 -4.74
CA ILE A 131 0.61 14.06 -3.82
C ILE A 131 0.10 15.29 -4.57
N ASN A 132 0.76 15.67 -5.66
CA ASN A 132 0.42 16.87 -6.43
C ASN A 132 -0.90 16.75 -7.21
N ASN A 133 -1.35 15.51 -7.44
CA ASN A 133 -2.60 15.24 -8.16
C ASN A 133 -3.60 14.46 -7.30
N ARG A 134 -3.55 14.64 -5.97
CA ARG A 134 -4.48 13.97 -5.07
C ARG A 134 -5.92 14.28 -5.46
N PRO A 135 -6.77 13.27 -5.67
CA PRO A 135 -8.18 13.48 -6.01
C PRO A 135 -8.97 13.95 -4.79
N THR A 136 -10.03 14.69 -5.03
CA THR A 136 -10.98 15.08 -3.96
C THR A 136 -11.71 13.87 -3.38
N THR A 137 -11.96 12.87 -4.23
CA THR A 137 -12.57 11.59 -3.86
C THR A 137 -11.90 10.46 -4.65
N CYS A 138 -11.60 9.36 -3.98
CA CYS A 138 -11.19 8.10 -4.63
C CYS A 138 -11.69 6.91 -3.82
N LEU A 139 -11.81 5.76 -4.47
CA LEU A 139 -12.25 4.54 -3.82
C LEU A 139 -11.19 3.98 -2.86
N TYR A 140 -9.91 4.00 -3.30
CA TYR A 140 -8.77 3.50 -2.52
C TYR A 140 -7.49 4.24 -2.91
N HIS A 141 -6.60 4.46 -1.96
CA HIS A 141 -5.31 5.13 -2.15
C HIS A 141 -4.35 4.33 -3.04
N ASP A 142 -4.39 3.01 -2.94
CA ASP A 142 -3.59 2.08 -3.74
C ASP A 142 -4.06 2.04 -5.20
N TRP A 143 -5.36 2.11 -5.44
CA TRP A 143 -5.89 2.21 -6.81
C TRP A 143 -5.46 3.51 -7.49
N TRP A 144 -5.52 4.63 -6.75
CA TRP A 144 -5.00 5.90 -7.26
C TRP A 144 -3.51 5.83 -7.56
N THR A 145 -2.72 5.25 -6.66
CA THR A 145 -1.28 5.03 -6.85
C THR A 145 -1.01 4.21 -8.13
N TYR A 146 -1.72 3.11 -8.30
CA TYR A 146 -1.61 2.27 -9.50
C TYR A 146 -1.98 3.03 -10.78
N MET A 147 -3.09 3.78 -10.76
CA MET A 147 -3.53 4.59 -11.89
C MET A 147 -2.50 5.64 -12.30
N MET A 148 -1.97 6.39 -11.35
CA MET A 148 -0.97 7.42 -11.60
C MET A 148 0.34 6.82 -12.15
N CYS A 149 0.85 5.78 -11.55
CA CYS A 149 2.10 5.16 -12.01
C CYS A 149 1.93 4.45 -13.36
N SER A 150 0.81 3.79 -13.61
CA SER A 150 0.57 3.12 -14.89
C SER A 150 0.31 4.09 -16.05
N GLY A 151 -0.19 5.31 -15.74
CA GLY A 151 -0.45 6.35 -16.75
C GLY A 151 0.75 7.20 -17.10
N PHE A 152 1.64 7.44 -16.14
CA PHE A 152 2.74 8.39 -16.30
C PHE A 152 4.14 7.77 -16.15
N GLY A 153 4.23 6.48 -15.88
CA GLY A 153 5.49 5.84 -15.58
C GLY A 153 5.52 4.35 -15.84
N GLU A 154 6.02 3.58 -14.89
CA GLU A 154 6.30 2.16 -15.02
C GLU A 154 5.68 1.35 -13.87
N ILE A 155 5.21 0.14 -14.21
CA ILE A 155 4.69 -0.85 -13.25
C ILE A 155 5.57 -2.09 -13.29
N ILE A 156 6.09 -2.48 -12.13
CA ILE A 156 6.91 -3.67 -11.94
C ILE A 156 6.16 -4.65 -11.04
N TYR A 157 5.79 -5.80 -11.58
CA TYR A 157 5.17 -6.88 -10.82
C TYR A 157 6.18 -7.96 -10.48
N ASP A 158 6.25 -8.33 -9.20
CA ASP A 158 6.98 -9.48 -8.72
C ASP A 158 6.00 -10.57 -8.27
N ASN A 159 6.09 -11.75 -8.87
CA ASN A 159 5.21 -12.88 -8.58
C ASN A 159 5.48 -13.55 -7.21
N LYS A 160 6.54 -13.17 -6.50
CA LYS A 160 6.83 -13.70 -5.17
C LYS A 160 5.85 -13.12 -4.14
N SER A 161 5.26 -13.97 -3.33
CA SER A 161 4.46 -13.55 -2.18
C SER A 161 5.38 -13.01 -1.09
N LEU A 162 5.29 -11.70 -0.85
CA LEU A 162 6.14 -10.98 0.11
C LEU A 162 5.36 -10.35 1.26
N VAL A 163 4.05 -10.59 1.29
CA VAL A 163 3.16 -10.14 2.36
C VAL A 163 2.21 -11.27 2.73
N LYS A 164 2.08 -11.52 4.02
CA LYS A 164 1.00 -12.34 4.59
C LYS A 164 -0.16 -11.40 4.91
N TYR A 165 -1.17 -11.42 4.04
CA TYR A 165 -2.36 -10.60 4.18
C TYR A 165 -3.36 -11.26 5.13
N ARG A 166 -3.54 -10.65 6.30
CA ARG A 166 -4.48 -11.14 7.31
C ARG A 166 -5.90 -10.74 6.98
N ARG A 167 -6.79 -11.74 6.89
CA ARG A 167 -8.22 -11.56 6.63
C ARG A 167 -9.02 -11.88 7.88
N HIS A 168 -9.82 -10.95 8.31
CA HIS A 168 -10.74 -11.11 9.43
C HIS A 168 -12.07 -10.38 9.15
N ASN A 169 -13.09 -10.63 9.97
CA ASN A 169 -14.44 -10.08 9.77
C ASN A 169 -14.53 -8.53 9.80
N LYS A 170 -13.47 -7.85 10.20
CA LYS A 170 -13.37 -6.38 10.20
C LYS A 170 -12.51 -5.83 9.06
N SER A 171 -11.98 -6.68 8.19
CA SER A 171 -11.22 -6.24 7.02
C SER A 171 -12.10 -5.39 6.10
N VAL A 172 -11.56 -4.29 5.58
CA VAL A 172 -12.29 -3.36 4.70
C VAL A 172 -12.70 -4.03 3.39
N THR A 173 -11.86 -4.94 2.88
CA THR A 173 -12.14 -5.75 1.71
C THR A 173 -12.71 -7.10 2.14
N VAL A 174 -14.03 -7.27 2.00
CA VAL A 174 -14.71 -8.55 2.22
C VAL A 174 -14.79 -9.28 0.88
N GLU A 175 -14.33 -10.54 0.84
CA GLU A 175 -14.57 -11.41 -0.32
C GLU A 175 -16.08 -11.65 -0.49
N GLY A 176 -16.57 -11.57 -1.73
CA GLY A 176 -17.93 -11.98 -2.07
C GLY A 176 -18.92 -10.85 -2.35
N ARG A 177 -18.50 -9.59 -2.43
CA ARG A 177 -19.32 -8.61 -3.14
C ARG A 177 -19.27 -8.98 -4.62
N SER A 178 -20.37 -9.54 -5.11
CA SER A 178 -20.52 -9.80 -6.55
C SER A 178 -20.29 -8.50 -7.31
N LYS A 179 -19.73 -8.57 -8.52
CA LYS A 179 -19.54 -7.41 -9.43
C LYS A 179 -20.84 -6.61 -9.68
N ILE A 180 -21.97 -7.09 -9.19
CA ILE A 180 -23.32 -6.52 -9.35
C ILE A 180 -23.65 -5.47 -8.26
N GLU A 181 -22.95 -5.44 -7.13
CA GLU A 181 -23.19 -4.45 -6.05
C GLU A 181 -22.37 -3.16 -6.19
N LEU A 182 -21.64 -2.98 -7.29
CA LEU A 182 -20.80 -1.81 -7.57
C LEU A 182 -21.41 -0.83 -8.59
N PHE A 183 -22.72 -1.01 -8.96
CA PHE A 183 -23.44 -0.08 -9.83
C PHE A 183 -24.74 0.39 -9.21
#